data_b3a1d84f4392488fe0f242db83d6f820
#
_entry.id   b3a1d84f4392488fe0f242db83d6f820
#
_cell.length_a   1.000
_cell.length_b   1.000
_cell.length_c   1.000
_cell.angle_alpha   90.00
_cell.angle_beta   90.00
_cell.angle_gamma   90.00
#
_symmetry.space_group_name_H-M   'P 1'
#
loop_
_entity.id
_entity.type
_entity.pdbx_description
1 polymer ?
#
loop_
_entity_poly.entity_id
_entity_poly.type
_entity_poly.pdbx_seq_one_letter_code
_entity_poly.pdbx_strand_id
1 'polypeptide(L)'
;MNERTMNLIFRLTVFALLFTGFAQMPIFARYYLADVPGFAWTADYYLNHVLHYGLAAVLLVFLGWRLPLAVKRGWTPGGLLLALCWGGVVLTGLVRVVKNQPDVFFSPAFVMAVDWAHLGFVMLLGAVGLGRRLATGNRATAAP
;
A
#
# COMPACT_ATOMS: atom_id res chain seq x y z
N MET A 1 -21.98 -6.08 -7.93
CA MET A 1 -21.49 -4.91 -7.15
C MET A 1 -21.18 -3.80 -8.14
N ASN A 2 -21.66 -2.56 -7.90
CA ASN A 2 -21.47 -1.43 -8.81
C ASN A 2 -19.98 -1.02 -8.84
N GLU A 3 -19.46 -0.60 -10.01
CA GLU A 3 -18.06 -0.16 -10.18
C GLU A 3 -17.68 1.00 -9.23
N ARG A 4 -18.61 1.91 -8.95
CA ARG A 4 -18.40 3.00 -8.00
C ARG A 4 -18.10 2.49 -6.60
N THR A 5 -18.88 1.51 -6.12
CA THR A 5 -18.69 0.88 -4.80
C THR A 5 -17.36 0.14 -4.74
N MET A 6 -16.99 -0.61 -5.79
CA MET A 6 -15.70 -1.29 -5.87
C MET A 6 -14.53 -0.32 -5.78
N ASN A 7 -14.62 0.78 -6.50
CA ASN A 7 -13.58 1.82 -6.49
C ASN A 7 -13.47 2.52 -5.12
N LEU A 8 -14.62 2.74 -4.46
CA LEU A 8 -14.63 3.32 -3.11
C LEU A 8 -13.96 2.37 -2.10
N ILE A 9 -14.37 1.09 -2.07
CA ILE A 9 -13.79 0.09 -1.17
C ILE A 9 -12.28 -0.02 -1.40
N PHE A 10 -11.84 -0.10 -2.67
CA PHE A 10 -10.41 -0.14 -3.00
C PHE A 10 -9.65 1.08 -2.44
N ARG A 11 -10.18 2.29 -2.61
CA ARG A 11 -9.55 3.52 -2.09
C ARG A 11 -9.49 3.53 -0.58
N LEU A 12 -10.57 3.10 0.09
CA LEU A 12 -10.62 3.00 1.56
C LEU A 12 -9.61 1.95 2.06
N THR A 13 -9.51 0.80 1.39
CA THR A 13 -8.53 -0.24 1.73
C THR A 13 -7.11 0.29 1.60
N VAL A 14 -6.78 0.98 0.49
CA VAL A 14 -5.44 1.57 0.30
C VAL A 14 -5.15 2.64 1.34
N PHE A 15 -6.12 3.50 1.66
CA PHE A 15 -5.98 4.52 2.70
C PHE A 15 -5.73 3.89 4.08
N ALA A 16 -6.52 2.88 4.45
CA ALA A 16 -6.37 2.17 5.71
C ALA A 16 -5.02 1.43 5.81
N LEU A 17 -4.54 0.85 4.69
CA LEU A 17 -3.20 0.25 4.62
C LEU A 17 -2.09 1.27 4.82
N LEU A 18 -2.19 2.45 4.21
CA LEU A 18 -1.25 3.54 4.44
C LEU A 18 -1.24 3.94 5.90
N PHE A 19 -2.42 4.16 6.48
CA PHE A 19 -2.57 4.58 7.87
C PHE A 19 -1.99 3.55 8.86
N THR A 20 -2.38 2.27 8.73
CA THR A 20 -1.86 1.19 9.58
C THR A 20 -0.37 0.92 9.34
N GLY A 21 0.13 1.12 8.13
CA GLY A 21 1.55 1.05 7.82
C GLY A 21 2.37 2.15 8.52
N PHE A 22 1.88 3.39 8.50
CA PHE A 22 2.51 4.50 9.24
C PHE A 22 2.45 4.29 10.76
N ALA A 23 1.31 3.80 11.29
CA ALA A 23 1.16 3.53 12.72
C ALA A 23 2.18 2.50 13.25
N GLN A 24 2.68 1.60 12.40
CA GLN A 24 3.73 0.63 12.75
C GLN A 24 5.14 1.23 12.77
N MET A 25 5.33 2.46 12.30
CA MET A 25 6.66 3.07 12.31
C MET A 25 7.04 3.59 13.71
N PRO A 26 8.31 3.39 14.15
CA PRO A 26 8.77 3.90 15.43
C PRO A 26 8.63 5.42 15.58
N ILE A 27 8.69 6.14 14.46
CA ILE A 27 8.53 7.61 14.44
C ILE A 27 7.11 8.02 14.86
N PHE A 28 6.10 7.22 14.57
CA PHE A 28 4.71 7.50 14.94
C PHE A 28 4.51 7.48 16.47
N ALA A 29 5.08 6.47 17.13
CA ALA A 29 5.07 6.40 18.58
C ALA A 29 5.93 7.51 19.23
N ARG A 30 7.07 7.88 18.60
CA ARG A 30 7.98 8.92 19.10
C ARG A 30 7.33 10.31 19.21
N TYR A 31 6.41 10.65 18.31
CA TYR A 31 5.72 11.95 18.31
C TYR A 31 4.41 11.95 19.09
N TYR A 32 4.17 10.95 19.93
CA TYR A 32 3.00 10.83 20.82
C TYR A 32 1.66 10.96 20.09
N LEU A 33 1.60 10.54 18.85
CA LEU A 33 0.35 10.58 18.08
C LEU A 33 -0.74 9.70 18.69
N ALA A 34 -0.35 8.67 19.43
CA ALA A 34 -1.25 7.82 20.19
C ALA A 34 -1.94 8.56 21.35
N ASP A 35 -1.37 9.67 21.86
CA ASP A 35 -1.96 10.48 22.93
C ASP A 35 -3.08 11.40 22.44
N VAL A 36 -3.23 11.55 21.12
CA VAL A 36 -4.32 12.32 20.54
C VAL A 36 -5.63 11.55 20.75
N PRO A 37 -6.69 12.20 21.25
CA PRO A 37 -7.99 11.56 21.46
C PRO A 37 -8.48 10.82 20.20
N GLY A 38 -8.85 9.54 20.35
CA GLY A 38 -9.25 8.67 19.25
C GLY A 38 -8.13 7.90 18.56
N PHE A 39 -6.85 8.18 18.84
CA PHE A 39 -5.70 7.51 18.23
C PHE A 39 -4.95 6.56 19.18
N ALA A 40 -5.39 6.39 20.43
CA ALA A 40 -4.72 5.53 21.41
C ALA A 40 -4.51 4.08 20.92
N TRP A 41 -5.43 3.54 20.12
CA TRP A 41 -5.33 2.20 19.54
C TRP A 41 -4.13 2.05 18.57
N THR A 42 -3.58 3.14 18.04
CA THR A 42 -2.41 3.10 17.16
C THR A 42 -1.12 2.74 17.90
N ALA A 43 -1.11 2.84 19.24
CA ALA A 43 -0.01 2.37 20.07
C ALA A 43 0.04 0.84 20.17
N ASP A 44 -1.08 0.15 19.91
CA ASP A 44 -1.12 -1.31 19.90
C ASP A 44 -0.51 -1.84 18.60
N TYR A 45 0.76 -2.24 18.69
CA TYR A 45 1.53 -2.78 17.58
C TYR A 45 0.90 -4.05 17.01
N TYR A 46 0.41 -4.95 17.87
CA TYR A 46 -0.20 -6.21 17.44
C TYR A 46 -1.50 -5.96 16.67
N LEU A 47 -2.38 -5.12 17.20
CA LEU A 47 -3.62 -4.74 16.53
C LEU A 47 -3.34 -4.14 15.15
N ASN A 48 -2.40 -3.20 15.06
CA ASN A 48 -2.02 -2.59 13.78
C ASN A 48 -1.47 -3.61 12.78
N HIS A 49 -0.71 -4.61 13.25
CA HIS A 49 -0.20 -5.70 12.42
C HIS A 49 -1.33 -6.56 11.84
N VAL A 50 -2.26 -7.00 12.70
CA VAL A 50 -3.42 -7.82 12.30
C VAL A 50 -4.31 -7.05 11.32
N LEU A 51 -4.60 -5.78 11.58
CA LEU A 51 -5.38 -4.93 10.69
C LEU A 51 -4.68 -4.76 9.34
N HIS A 52 -3.37 -4.49 9.34
CA HIS A 52 -2.60 -4.32 8.11
C HIS A 52 -2.60 -5.59 7.26
N TYR A 53 -2.42 -6.76 7.85
CA TYR A 53 -2.47 -8.04 7.14
C TYR A 53 -3.85 -8.36 6.59
N GLY A 54 -4.92 -8.12 7.37
CA GLY A 54 -6.29 -8.31 6.91
C GLY A 54 -6.63 -7.40 5.71
N LEU A 55 -6.24 -6.12 5.80
CA LEU A 55 -6.41 -5.16 4.70
C LEU A 55 -5.55 -5.52 3.47
N ALA A 56 -4.34 -6.07 3.68
CA ALA A 56 -3.49 -6.54 2.59
C ALA A 56 -4.13 -7.73 1.87
N ALA A 57 -4.76 -8.66 2.59
CA ALA A 57 -5.50 -9.76 1.98
C ALA A 57 -6.66 -9.24 1.11
N VAL A 58 -7.43 -8.26 1.58
CA VAL A 58 -8.47 -7.58 0.79
C VAL A 58 -7.88 -6.92 -0.44
N LEU A 59 -6.75 -6.21 -0.31
CA LEU A 59 -6.05 -5.59 -1.44
C LEU A 59 -5.63 -6.64 -2.48
N LEU A 60 -5.11 -7.79 -2.07
CA LEU A 60 -4.71 -8.88 -2.99
C LEU A 60 -5.90 -9.40 -3.81
N VAL A 61 -7.07 -9.52 -3.21
CA VAL A 61 -8.31 -9.87 -3.94
C VAL A 61 -8.61 -8.83 -5.01
N PHE A 62 -8.53 -7.54 -4.69
CA PHE A 62 -8.74 -6.46 -5.67
C PHE A 62 -7.71 -6.47 -6.79
N LEU A 63 -6.45 -6.68 -6.47
CA LEU A 63 -5.38 -6.74 -7.47
C LEU A 63 -5.55 -7.97 -8.39
N GLY A 64 -5.87 -9.14 -7.81
CA GLY A 64 -6.15 -10.36 -8.56
C GLY A 64 -7.32 -10.20 -9.52
N TRP A 65 -8.37 -9.49 -9.11
CA TRP A 65 -9.51 -9.16 -9.97
C TRP A 65 -9.13 -8.20 -11.12
N ARG A 66 -8.33 -7.17 -10.83
CA ARG A 66 -7.97 -6.12 -11.80
C ARG A 66 -6.87 -6.51 -12.76
N LEU A 67 -5.97 -7.40 -12.36
CA LEU A 67 -4.81 -7.80 -13.16
C LEU A 67 -5.19 -8.40 -14.51
N PRO A 68 -6.12 -9.37 -14.61
CA PRO A 68 -6.54 -9.93 -15.91
C PRO A 68 -7.15 -8.86 -16.84
N LEU A 69 -7.89 -7.91 -16.28
CA LEU A 69 -8.48 -6.82 -17.05
C LEU A 69 -7.41 -5.84 -17.58
N ALA A 70 -6.37 -5.57 -16.79
CA ALA A 70 -5.25 -4.73 -17.20
C ALA A 70 -4.44 -5.40 -18.31
N VAL A 71 -4.17 -6.70 -18.19
CA VAL A 71 -3.48 -7.49 -19.22
C VAL A 71 -4.24 -7.48 -20.55
N LYS A 72 -5.56 -7.71 -20.50
CA LYS A 72 -6.42 -7.70 -21.72
C LYS A 72 -6.46 -6.33 -22.42
N ARG A 73 -6.34 -5.23 -21.68
CA ARG A 73 -6.34 -3.86 -22.24
C ARG A 73 -5.00 -3.46 -22.87
N GLY A 74 -3.96 -4.24 -22.66
CA GLY A 74 -2.60 -3.95 -23.07
C GLY A 74 -1.89 -2.98 -22.10
N TRP A 75 -0.57 -3.03 -22.12
CA TRP A 75 0.27 -2.25 -21.21
C TRP A 75 0.65 -0.92 -21.84
N THR A 76 0.28 0.16 -21.17
CA THR A 76 0.91 1.47 -21.40
C THR A 76 2.16 1.61 -20.52
N PRO A 77 3.16 2.44 -20.89
CA PRO A 77 4.35 2.63 -20.05
C PRO A 77 4.02 3.02 -18.60
N GLY A 78 3.07 3.93 -18.41
CA GLY A 78 2.60 4.30 -17.08
C GLY A 78 1.81 3.20 -16.37
N GLY A 79 1.11 2.34 -17.11
CA GLY A 79 0.41 1.16 -16.57
C GLY A 79 1.41 0.10 -16.10
N LEU A 80 2.47 -0.13 -16.87
CA LEU A 80 3.54 -1.05 -16.51
C LEU A 80 4.27 -0.58 -15.24
N LEU A 81 4.61 0.71 -15.16
CA LEU A 81 5.24 1.28 -13.97
C LEU A 81 4.39 1.06 -12.71
N LEU A 82 3.08 1.33 -12.79
CA LEU A 82 2.16 1.06 -11.69
C LEU A 82 2.10 -0.42 -11.32
N ALA A 83 2.06 -1.30 -12.32
CA ALA A 83 2.05 -2.75 -12.08
C ALA A 83 3.33 -3.24 -11.39
N LEU A 84 4.49 -2.71 -11.79
CA LEU A 84 5.78 -2.99 -11.14
C LEU A 84 5.80 -2.49 -9.69
N CYS A 85 5.30 -1.29 -9.43
CA CYS A 85 5.19 -0.77 -8.07
C CYS A 85 4.27 -1.62 -7.20
N TRP A 86 3.08 -2.00 -7.70
CA TRP A 86 2.17 -2.90 -6.99
C TRP A 86 2.79 -4.28 -6.75
N GLY A 87 3.46 -4.84 -7.76
CA GLY A 87 4.21 -6.10 -7.63
C GLY A 87 5.30 -6.02 -6.56
N GLY A 88 6.04 -4.91 -6.53
CA GLY A 88 7.05 -4.66 -5.51
C GLY A 88 6.48 -4.57 -4.09
N VAL A 89 5.36 -3.85 -3.91
CA VAL A 89 4.65 -3.78 -2.61
C VAL A 89 4.19 -5.16 -2.17
N VAL A 90 3.57 -5.93 -3.08
CA VAL A 90 3.06 -7.27 -2.76
C VAL A 90 4.22 -8.21 -2.42
N LEU A 91 5.27 -8.25 -3.24
CA LEU A 91 6.40 -9.15 -3.02
C LEU A 91 7.11 -8.85 -1.70
N THR A 92 7.44 -7.59 -1.46
CA THR A 92 8.09 -7.18 -0.20
C THR A 92 7.17 -7.38 1.01
N GLY A 93 5.86 -7.16 0.85
CA GLY A 93 4.85 -7.45 1.86
C GLY A 93 4.78 -8.92 2.22
N LEU A 94 4.82 -9.82 1.24
CA LEU A 94 4.86 -11.28 1.46
C LEU A 94 6.12 -11.69 2.23
N VAL A 95 7.30 -11.16 1.86
CA VAL A 95 8.55 -11.43 2.60
C VAL A 95 8.41 -10.96 4.06
N ARG A 96 7.75 -9.82 4.31
CA ARG A 96 7.48 -9.33 5.68
C ARG A 96 6.56 -10.26 6.47
N VAL A 97 5.59 -10.91 5.83
CA VAL A 97 4.77 -11.95 6.48
C VAL A 97 5.61 -13.17 6.80
N VAL A 98 6.43 -13.64 5.84
CA VAL A 98 7.29 -14.82 6.01
C VAL A 98 8.31 -14.62 7.12
N LYS A 99 8.93 -13.44 7.23
CA LYS A 99 9.92 -13.16 8.29
C LYS A 99 9.35 -13.24 9.71
N ASN A 100 8.03 -13.10 9.86
CA ASN A 100 7.34 -13.17 11.15
C ASN A 100 6.83 -14.57 11.48
N GLN A 101 7.14 -15.59 10.64
CA GLN A 101 6.80 -16.98 10.95
C GLN A 101 7.79 -17.55 11.95
N PRO A 102 7.34 -18.43 12.86
CA PRO A 102 8.25 -19.20 13.70
C PRO A 102 9.23 -19.99 12.80
N ASP A 103 10.43 -20.14 13.24
CA ASP A 103 11.49 -20.91 12.55
C ASP A 103 12.04 -20.31 11.25
N VAL A 104 11.65 -19.07 10.90
CA VAL A 104 12.21 -18.35 9.75
C VAL A 104 13.14 -17.24 10.24
N PHE A 105 14.41 -17.33 9.86
CA PHE A 105 15.44 -16.38 10.25
C PHE A 105 16.09 -15.75 9.00
N PHE A 106 15.98 -14.44 8.89
CA PHE A 106 16.70 -13.66 7.89
C PHE A 106 17.79 -12.82 8.57
N SER A 107 18.82 -12.47 7.82
CA SER A 107 19.84 -11.54 8.33
C SER A 107 19.22 -10.16 8.59
N PRO A 108 19.68 -9.43 9.62
CA PRO A 108 19.17 -8.08 9.92
C PRO A 108 19.27 -7.12 8.74
N ALA A 109 20.36 -7.21 7.96
CA ALA A 109 20.56 -6.39 6.76
C ALA A 109 19.50 -6.66 5.68
N PHE A 110 19.14 -7.94 5.46
CA PHE A 110 18.08 -8.32 4.53
C PHE A 110 16.72 -7.80 4.98
N VAL A 111 16.38 -7.97 6.26
CA VAL A 111 15.12 -7.46 6.84
C VAL A 111 15.01 -5.95 6.64
N MET A 112 16.07 -5.22 6.97
CA MET A 112 16.12 -3.77 6.79
C MET A 112 15.94 -3.38 5.33
N ALA A 113 16.62 -4.05 4.39
CA ALA A 113 16.49 -3.78 2.96
C ALA A 113 15.05 -4.02 2.47
N VAL A 114 14.39 -5.10 2.90
CA VAL A 114 12.98 -5.38 2.55
C VAL A 114 12.03 -4.33 3.13
N ASP A 115 12.23 -3.90 4.37
CA ASP A 115 11.40 -2.88 5.00
C ASP A 115 11.53 -1.52 4.27
N TRP A 116 12.74 -1.12 3.91
CA TRP A 116 12.98 0.08 3.10
C TRP A 116 12.43 -0.04 1.67
N ALA A 117 12.58 -1.20 1.04
CA ALA A 117 12.02 -1.45 -0.29
C ALA A 117 10.49 -1.37 -0.29
N HIS A 118 9.82 -1.97 0.73
CA HIS A 118 8.38 -1.90 0.88
C HIS A 118 7.89 -0.45 0.99
N LEU A 119 8.49 0.33 1.87
CA LEU A 119 8.19 1.75 2.03
C LEU A 119 8.45 2.53 0.74
N GLY A 120 9.58 2.28 0.08
CA GLY A 120 9.95 2.92 -1.18
C GLY A 120 8.93 2.68 -2.29
N PHE A 121 8.46 1.44 -2.46
CA PHE A 121 7.41 1.13 -3.44
C PHE A 121 6.07 1.80 -3.10
N VAL A 122 5.70 1.88 -1.83
CA VAL A 122 4.48 2.58 -1.38
C VAL A 122 4.58 4.07 -1.69
N MET A 123 5.70 4.72 -1.40
CA MET A 123 5.92 6.13 -1.69
C MET A 123 5.91 6.40 -3.20
N LEU A 124 6.53 5.52 -3.98
CA LEU A 124 6.55 5.62 -5.44
C LEU A 124 5.15 5.48 -6.04
N LEU A 125 4.32 4.55 -5.53
CA LEU A 125 2.91 4.44 -5.91
C LEU A 125 2.14 5.73 -5.66
N GLY A 126 2.35 6.36 -4.50
CA GLY A 126 1.74 7.64 -4.16
C GLY A 126 2.14 8.74 -5.15
N ALA A 127 3.44 8.87 -5.42
CA ALA A 127 3.99 9.86 -6.33
C ALA A 127 3.49 9.67 -7.78
N VAL A 128 3.52 8.44 -8.30
CA VAL A 128 3.03 8.11 -9.65
C VAL A 128 1.53 8.34 -9.74
N GLY A 129 0.76 7.95 -8.72
CA GLY A 129 -0.69 8.16 -8.67
C GLY A 129 -1.07 9.65 -8.68
N LEU A 130 -0.37 10.46 -7.89
CA LEU A 130 -0.55 11.91 -7.83
C LEU A 130 -0.16 12.57 -9.16
N GLY A 131 1.01 12.23 -9.71
CA GLY A 131 1.49 12.79 -10.98
C GLY A 131 0.51 12.53 -12.13
N ARG A 132 -0.09 11.33 -12.19
CA ARG A 132 -1.12 11.01 -13.21
C ARG A 132 -2.39 11.83 -13.03
N ARG A 133 -2.84 12.07 -11.78
CA ARG A 133 -4.01 12.91 -11.52
C ARG A 133 -3.79 14.36 -11.96
N LEU A 134 -2.63 14.92 -11.63
CA LEU A 134 -2.27 16.28 -12.03
C LEU A 134 -2.18 16.42 -13.56
N ALA A 135 -1.58 15.44 -14.24
CA ALA A 135 -1.47 15.46 -15.70
C ALA A 135 -2.83 15.34 -16.40
N THR A 136 -3.79 14.61 -15.84
CA THR A 136 -5.15 14.51 -16.41
C THR A 136 -6.00 15.74 -16.09
N GLY A 137 -5.85 16.33 -14.91
CA GLY A 137 -6.54 17.56 -14.52
C GLY A 137 -6.18 18.73 -15.43
N ASN A 138 -4.90 18.93 -15.73
CA ASN A 138 -4.42 20.00 -16.62
C ASN A 138 -4.93 19.86 -18.07
N ARG A 139 -5.19 18.64 -18.54
CA ARG A 139 -5.76 18.44 -19.89
C ARG A 139 -7.24 18.81 -19.97
N ALA A 140 -7.98 18.63 -18.88
CA ALA A 140 -9.41 19.00 -18.84
C ALA A 140 -9.62 20.51 -18.78
N THR A 141 -8.66 21.28 -18.23
CA THR A 141 -8.71 22.76 -18.16
C THR A 141 -8.12 23.46 -19.39
N ALA A 142 -7.39 22.74 -20.25
CA ALA A 142 -6.75 23.25 -21.45
C ALA A 142 -7.56 22.99 -22.74
N ALA A 143 -8.73 22.36 -22.64
CA ALA A 143 -9.65 22.21 -23.78
C ALA A 143 -10.48 23.53 -23.94
N PRO A 144 -10.47 24.17 -25.10
CA PRO A 144 -11.23 25.39 -25.36
C PRO A 144 -12.75 25.18 -25.34
#